data_6d0efb486ec0fbae00db320ea23bcfdb
#
_entry.id   6d0efb486ec0fbae00db320ea23bcfdb
#
_cell.length_a   1.000
_cell.length_b   1.000
_cell.length_c   1.000
_cell.angle_alpha   90.00
_cell.angle_beta   90.00
_cell.angle_gamma   90.00
#
_symmetry.space_group_name_H-M   'P 1'
#
loop_
_entity.id
_entity.type
_entity.pdbx_description
1 polymer ?
#
loop_
_entity_poly.entity_id
_entity_poly.type
_entity_poly.pdbx_seq_one_letter_code
_entity_poly.pdbx_strand_id
1 'polypeptide(L)'
;DHRDLHSFPTRRSSDLVRYSYEFDERIQFGLVAEKDVGEPFWNEYHKGYDYYSVHLFLKEMNKWLKSLAIGDYKISFGQGLVISNDFSPGRNALVSQTERRTNGFRRHFSTNENDFFRGAAATVNWKNLDINLFYSYRKLDGGVDSTIVTSFKTDGLHRLVRDREKMHKVSMQTYGGNVRYATPGLCIGLTALSYSFGNYSIQPDPKPYNLFYFRGNRNLNISVDYLLKNKLIKFYGETALSRNGAVASLNALQLTP
;
A
#
# COMPACT_ATOMS: atom_id res chain seq x y z
N ASP A 1 3.70 14.90 -57.51
CA ASP A 1 4.51 15.44 -56.39
C ASP A 1 3.69 15.31 -55.11
N HIS A 2 3.66 14.08 -54.56
CA HIS A 2 3.01 13.78 -53.31
C HIS A 2 4.01 14.05 -52.18
N ARG A 3 3.94 15.22 -51.57
CA ARG A 3 4.57 15.45 -50.29
C ARG A 3 3.74 14.77 -49.21
N ASP A 4 4.20 13.61 -48.79
CA ASP A 4 3.72 12.97 -47.57
C ASP A 4 3.98 13.93 -46.41
N LEU A 5 2.94 14.63 -45.99
CA LEU A 5 2.92 15.28 -44.71
C LEU A 5 3.00 14.18 -43.64
N HIS A 6 4.22 13.89 -43.19
CA HIS A 6 4.42 13.11 -41.98
C HIS A 6 3.68 13.85 -40.86
N SER A 7 2.45 13.44 -40.62
CA SER A 7 1.77 13.79 -39.36
C SER A 7 2.64 13.21 -38.26
N PHE A 8 3.37 14.08 -37.56
CA PHE A 8 3.97 13.70 -36.29
C PHE A 8 2.86 13.06 -35.48
N PRO A 9 3.03 11.82 -34.98
CA PRO A 9 2.08 11.28 -34.07
C PRO A 9 2.03 12.26 -32.89
N THR A 10 0.91 12.95 -32.74
CA THR A 10 0.65 13.75 -31.56
C THR A 10 0.73 12.78 -30.41
N ARG A 11 1.87 12.74 -29.72
CA ARG A 11 2.00 12.01 -28.46
C ARG A 11 0.96 12.61 -27.56
N ARG A 12 -0.14 11.88 -27.34
CA ARG A 12 -1.09 12.24 -26.32
C ARG A 12 -0.29 12.28 -25.03
N SER A 13 -0.16 13.45 -24.41
CA SER A 13 0.57 13.60 -23.16
C SER A 13 -0.28 13.08 -22.01
N SER A 14 0.36 12.51 -21.00
CA SER A 14 -0.23 12.39 -19.66
C SER A 14 -0.29 13.79 -19.05
N ASP A 15 -1.37 14.10 -18.37
CA ASP A 15 -1.51 15.37 -17.65
C ASP A 15 -1.35 15.10 -16.16
N LEU A 16 -0.40 15.78 -15.52
CA LEU A 16 -0.08 15.62 -14.10
C LEU A 16 -0.09 16.97 -13.40
N VAL A 17 -0.91 17.08 -12.37
CA VAL A 17 -0.88 18.17 -11.40
C VAL A 17 -0.40 17.64 -10.07
N ARG A 18 0.63 18.24 -9.52
CA ARG A 18 1.17 17.87 -8.21
C ARG A 18 1.40 19.14 -7.39
N TYR A 19 0.77 19.20 -6.22
CA TYR A 19 0.94 20.27 -5.27
C TYR A 19 1.43 19.70 -3.93
N SER A 20 2.42 20.32 -3.32
CA SER A 20 2.97 19.93 -2.02
C SER A 20 3.21 21.15 -1.17
N TYR A 21 2.77 21.08 0.06
CA TYR A 21 3.03 22.07 1.09
C TYR A 21 3.63 21.38 2.32
N GLU A 22 4.73 21.91 2.81
CA GLU A 22 5.43 21.39 3.99
C GLU A 22 5.75 22.55 4.94
N PHE A 23 5.35 22.39 6.19
CA PHE A 23 5.60 23.37 7.24
C PHE A 23 6.32 22.70 8.40
N ASP A 24 7.49 23.22 8.76
CA ASP A 24 8.34 22.79 9.89
C ASP A 24 8.59 21.26 9.89
N GLU A 25 8.69 20.63 8.73
CA GLU A 25 8.80 19.16 8.54
C GLU A 25 7.73 18.33 9.27
N ARG A 26 6.88 18.98 10.06
CA ARG A 26 5.85 18.37 10.89
C ARG A 26 4.50 18.27 10.20
N ILE A 27 4.17 19.23 9.34
CA ILE A 27 2.91 19.26 8.61
C ILE A 27 3.23 19.11 7.14
N GLN A 28 2.72 18.05 6.54
CA GLN A 28 2.89 17.75 5.12
C GLN A 28 1.52 17.57 4.50
N PHE A 29 1.15 18.44 3.58
CA PHE A 29 -0.05 18.34 2.77
C PHE A 29 0.33 18.14 1.32
N GLY A 30 -0.38 17.32 0.58
CA GLY A 30 -0.17 17.17 -0.85
C GLY A 30 -1.41 16.72 -1.59
N LEU A 31 -1.44 17.10 -2.86
CA LEU A 31 -2.45 16.73 -3.84
C LEU A 31 -1.74 16.26 -5.10
N VAL A 32 -2.20 15.15 -5.64
CA VAL A 32 -1.79 14.64 -6.96
C VAL A 32 -3.06 14.41 -7.76
N ALA A 33 -3.08 14.87 -9.00
CA ALA A 33 -4.11 14.55 -9.98
C ALA A 33 -3.42 14.15 -11.28
N GLU A 34 -3.78 13.00 -11.81
CA GLU A 34 -3.16 12.43 -13.01
C GLU A 34 -4.23 11.95 -13.99
N LYS A 35 -3.87 12.04 -15.27
CA LYS A 35 -4.62 11.45 -16.37
C LYS A 35 -3.63 10.81 -17.33
N ASP A 36 -3.81 9.55 -17.59
CA ASP A 36 -2.94 8.80 -18.48
C ASP A 36 -3.10 9.15 -19.97
N VAL A 37 -2.06 8.83 -20.72
CA VAL A 37 -2.05 9.01 -22.17
C VAL A 37 -3.17 8.20 -22.82
N GLY A 38 -4.04 8.88 -23.56
CA GLY A 38 -5.14 8.24 -24.30
C GLY A 38 -6.44 8.15 -23.54
N GLU A 39 -6.50 8.59 -22.31
CA GLU A 39 -7.73 8.70 -21.54
C GLU A 39 -8.48 9.99 -21.83
N PRO A 40 -9.81 9.95 -21.95
CA PRO A 40 -10.61 11.15 -22.12
C PRO A 40 -10.72 11.93 -20.82
N PHE A 41 -10.59 13.25 -20.85
CA PHE A 41 -10.77 14.11 -19.68
C PHE A 41 -12.22 14.18 -19.21
N TRP A 42 -13.18 14.02 -20.14
CA TRP A 42 -14.62 14.03 -19.88
C TRP A 42 -15.25 12.81 -20.56
N ASN A 43 -15.94 12.00 -19.79
CA ASN A 43 -16.69 10.84 -20.29
C ASN A 43 -17.90 10.53 -19.39
N GLU A 44 -18.62 9.44 -19.69
CA GLU A 44 -19.79 9.00 -18.91
C GLU A 44 -19.44 8.53 -17.48
N TYR A 45 -18.21 8.06 -17.26
CA TYR A 45 -17.79 7.43 -16.00
C TYR A 45 -17.13 8.43 -15.05
N HIS A 46 -16.40 9.42 -15.57
CA HIS A 46 -15.76 10.45 -14.75
C HIS A 46 -15.62 11.79 -15.51
N LYS A 47 -15.43 12.85 -14.73
CA LYS A 47 -15.16 14.21 -15.22
C LYS A 47 -13.88 14.71 -14.58
N GLY A 48 -12.89 15.09 -15.39
CA GLY A 48 -11.58 15.56 -14.95
C GLY A 48 -10.51 14.49 -15.02
N TYR A 49 -9.60 14.47 -14.05
CA TYR A 49 -8.55 13.47 -13.95
C TYR A 49 -9.17 12.13 -13.50
N ASP A 50 -8.62 11.01 -13.92
CA ASP A 50 -9.05 9.66 -13.52
C ASP A 50 -8.47 9.26 -12.16
N TYR A 51 -7.31 9.79 -11.80
CA TYR A 51 -6.69 9.59 -10.51
C TYR A 51 -6.56 10.88 -9.70
N TYR A 52 -6.95 10.80 -8.42
CA TYR A 52 -6.74 11.84 -7.42
C TYR A 52 -6.19 11.23 -6.14
N SER A 53 -5.14 11.85 -5.60
CA SER A 53 -4.58 11.52 -4.30
C SER A 53 -4.43 12.77 -3.46
N VAL A 54 -4.90 12.72 -2.22
CA VAL A 54 -4.76 13.82 -1.25
C VAL A 54 -4.28 13.23 0.06
N HIS A 55 -3.30 13.87 0.67
CA HIS A 55 -2.82 13.50 2.00
C HIS A 55 -2.55 14.70 2.89
N LEU A 56 -2.85 14.52 4.17
CA LEU A 56 -2.36 15.33 5.27
C LEU A 56 -1.58 14.42 6.21
N PHE A 57 -0.31 14.71 6.42
CA PHE A 57 0.55 13.93 7.29
C PHE A 57 1.18 14.83 8.34
N LEU A 58 0.88 14.54 9.62
CA LEU A 58 1.36 15.27 10.77
C LEU A 58 2.38 14.42 11.53
N LYS A 59 3.52 15.01 11.91
CA LYS A 59 4.58 14.33 12.66
C LYS A 59 4.82 15.06 13.98
N GLU A 60 5.10 14.29 15.03
CA GLU A 60 5.59 14.79 16.32
C GLU A 60 4.79 15.99 16.86
N MET A 61 3.46 15.90 16.76
CA MET A 61 2.57 16.98 17.19
C MET A 61 2.65 17.22 18.69
N ASN A 62 2.87 16.16 19.46
CA ASN A 62 3.12 16.23 20.90
C ASN A 62 3.87 14.96 21.37
N LYS A 63 4.12 14.87 22.70
CA LYS A 63 4.85 13.73 23.30
C LYS A 63 4.19 12.38 23.10
N TRP A 64 2.89 12.35 22.80
CA TRP A 64 2.10 11.11 22.67
C TRP A 64 1.78 10.79 21.21
N LEU A 65 1.42 11.79 20.43
CA LEU A 65 1.05 11.63 19.04
C LEU A 65 2.28 11.80 18.14
N LYS A 66 2.90 10.68 17.79
CA LYS A 66 4.10 10.62 16.96
C LYS A 66 3.78 10.87 15.48
N SER A 67 2.67 10.36 14.99
CA SER A 67 2.20 10.65 13.62
C SER A 67 0.70 10.52 13.49
N LEU A 68 0.14 11.31 12.57
CA LEU A 68 -1.25 11.21 12.12
C LEU A 68 -1.28 11.37 10.60
N ALA A 69 -1.89 10.42 9.91
CA ALA A 69 -2.11 10.46 8.49
C ALA A 69 -3.62 10.52 8.20
N ILE A 70 -4.04 11.41 7.33
CA ILE A 70 -5.42 11.56 6.84
C ILE A 70 -5.37 11.63 5.33
N GLY A 71 -6.26 10.90 4.65
CA GLY A 71 -6.27 10.76 3.19
C GLY A 71 -5.45 9.57 2.74
N ASP A 72 -4.53 9.77 1.80
CA ASP A 72 -3.76 8.68 1.20
C ASP A 72 -2.40 8.49 1.89
N TYR A 73 -2.16 7.27 2.37
CA TYR A 73 -0.95 6.94 3.13
C TYR A 73 -0.44 5.54 2.80
N LYS A 74 0.80 5.27 3.18
CA LYS A 74 1.47 3.98 3.08
C LYS A 74 1.75 3.42 4.46
N ILE A 75 1.83 2.09 4.55
CA ILE A 75 2.09 1.35 5.78
C ILE A 75 3.26 0.39 5.56
N SER A 76 4.14 0.29 6.55
CA SER A 76 5.18 -0.73 6.58
C SER A 76 5.45 -1.15 8.02
N PHE A 77 5.11 -2.40 8.34
CA PHE A 77 5.35 -3.01 9.64
C PHE A 77 6.14 -4.31 9.48
N GLY A 78 6.94 -4.66 10.50
CA GLY A 78 7.75 -5.86 10.54
C GLY A 78 8.70 -6.00 9.33
N GLN A 79 8.84 -7.21 8.82
CA GLN A 79 9.57 -7.51 7.59
C GLN A 79 8.66 -7.48 6.35
N GLY A 80 7.38 -7.09 6.53
CA GLY A 80 6.41 -6.92 5.47
C GLY A 80 5.74 -8.20 5.00
N LEU A 81 5.67 -9.23 5.83
CA LEU A 81 4.91 -10.44 5.51
C LEU A 81 3.40 -10.20 5.53
N VAL A 82 2.92 -9.38 6.47
CA VAL A 82 1.50 -9.02 6.57
C VAL A 82 1.20 -7.76 5.77
N ILE A 83 2.01 -6.71 5.92
CA ILE A 83 1.73 -5.42 5.30
C ILE A 83 3.00 -4.60 5.05
N SER A 84 3.21 -4.23 3.79
CA SER A 84 4.23 -3.28 3.39
C SER A 84 3.91 -2.72 2.00
N ASN A 85 3.72 -1.40 1.93
CA ASN A 85 3.60 -0.64 0.67
C ASN A 85 4.86 0.16 0.36
N ASP A 86 5.94 -0.06 1.10
CA ASP A 86 7.19 0.62 0.80
C ASP A 86 7.82 0.07 -0.48
N PHE A 87 8.37 0.99 -1.26
CA PHE A 87 9.17 0.61 -2.41
C PHE A 87 10.34 -0.26 -1.96
N SER A 88 10.43 -1.44 -2.55
CA SER A 88 11.58 -2.31 -2.40
C SER A 88 12.31 -2.34 -3.73
N PRO A 89 13.60 -2.00 -3.79
CA PRO A 89 14.37 -1.98 -5.04
C PRO A 89 14.58 -3.37 -5.66
N GLY A 90 13.70 -4.31 -5.35
CA GLY A 90 13.76 -5.67 -5.88
C GLY A 90 14.83 -6.54 -5.19
N ARG A 91 15.41 -7.46 -5.95
CA ARG A 91 16.46 -8.35 -5.45
C ARG A 91 17.75 -7.57 -5.27
N ASN A 92 18.04 -7.13 -4.06
CA ASN A 92 19.33 -6.55 -3.75
C ASN A 92 20.40 -7.64 -3.69
N ALA A 93 21.51 -7.38 -4.37
CA ALA A 93 22.66 -8.26 -4.34
C ALA A 93 23.39 -8.25 -2.98
N LEU A 94 23.11 -7.27 -2.12
CA LEU A 94 23.79 -7.13 -0.83
C LEU A 94 22.99 -7.76 0.29
N VAL A 95 23.51 -8.82 0.87
CA VAL A 95 22.93 -9.53 2.03
C VAL A 95 22.69 -8.59 3.22
N SER A 96 23.52 -7.58 3.40
CA SER A 96 23.38 -6.58 4.47
C SER A 96 22.16 -5.66 4.34
N GLN A 97 21.48 -5.65 3.19
CA GLN A 97 20.31 -4.82 2.90
C GLN A 97 19.01 -5.62 2.79
N THR A 98 19.02 -6.88 3.18
CA THR A 98 17.82 -7.76 3.12
C THR A 98 16.79 -7.42 4.21
N GLU A 99 17.21 -6.80 5.32
CA GLU A 99 16.29 -6.32 6.34
C GLU A 99 15.43 -5.20 5.80
N ARG A 100 14.11 -5.34 5.93
CA ARG A 100 13.17 -4.25 5.64
C ARG A 100 13.14 -3.27 6.80
N ARG A 101 13.17 -1.99 6.47
CA ARG A 101 12.99 -0.94 7.47
C ARG A 101 11.50 -0.80 7.79
N THR A 102 11.15 -0.91 9.06
CA THR A 102 9.82 -0.61 9.55
C THR A 102 9.65 0.90 9.63
N ASN A 103 8.98 1.49 8.66
CA ASN A 103 8.82 2.95 8.58
C ASN A 103 7.51 3.44 9.22
N GLY A 104 6.64 2.53 9.68
CA GLY A 104 5.33 2.88 10.20
C GLY A 104 4.43 3.46 9.11
N PHE A 105 3.79 4.59 9.40
CA PHE A 105 2.98 5.33 8.43
C PHE A 105 3.81 6.35 7.68
N ARG A 106 3.52 6.51 6.39
CA ARG A 106 4.13 7.50 5.49
C ARG A 106 3.07 8.11 4.58
N ARG A 107 3.27 9.34 4.15
CA ARG A 107 2.42 9.96 3.12
C ARG A 107 2.50 9.18 1.81
N HIS A 108 1.37 9.06 1.12
CA HIS A 108 1.36 8.67 -0.28
C HIS A 108 1.41 9.94 -1.14
N PHE A 109 2.46 10.08 -1.95
CA PHE A 109 2.65 11.22 -2.85
C PHE A 109 3.22 10.70 -4.17
N SER A 110 2.44 9.85 -4.84
CA SER A 110 2.81 9.14 -6.06
C SER A 110 1.59 9.02 -6.95
N THR A 111 1.82 8.79 -8.23
CA THR A 111 0.83 8.44 -9.25
C THR A 111 0.50 6.95 -9.25
N ASN A 112 1.06 6.15 -8.35
CA ASN A 112 0.70 4.74 -8.22
C ASN A 112 -0.69 4.60 -7.59
N GLU A 113 -1.65 4.15 -8.38
CA GLU A 113 -3.06 4.03 -8.01
C GLU A 113 -3.37 2.82 -7.12
N ASN A 114 -2.42 1.91 -6.93
CA ASN A 114 -2.68 0.64 -6.26
C ASN A 114 -2.06 0.53 -4.87
N ASP A 115 -0.82 0.98 -4.68
CA ASP A 115 -0.03 0.73 -3.47
C ASP A 115 -0.20 1.82 -2.40
N PHE A 116 -1.42 2.06 -1.96
CA PHE A 116 -1.70 2.98 -0.86
C PHE A 116 -2.97 2.60 -0.11
N PHE A 117 -3.18 3.21 1.04
CA PHE A 117 -4.40 3.16 1.85
C PHE A 117 -5.04 4.54 1.87
N ARG A 118 -6.37 4.59 1.91
CA ARG A 118 -7.15 5.84 1.95
C ARG A 118 -8.05 5.86 3.17
N GLY A 119 -7.82 6.80 4.07
CA GLY A 119 -8.58 6.92 5.32
C GLY A 119 -7.81 7.66 6.39
N ALA A 120 -7.61 7.02 7.55
CA ALA A 120 -6.88 7.63 8.67
C ALA A 120 -5.97 6.61 9.36
N ALA A 121 -4.82 7.09 9.84
CA ALA A 121 -3.89 6.30 10.61
C ALA A 121 -3.17 7.16 11.66
N ALA A 122 -2.90 6.59 12.83
CA ALA A 122 -2.22 7.29 13.92
C ALA A 122 -1.20 6.40 14.63
N THR A 123 -0.08 6.99 15.03
CA THR A 123 0.91 6.39 15.92
C THR A 123 0.92 7.12 17.23
N VAL A 124 0.63 6.39 18.30
CA VAL A 124 0.77 6.87 19.67
C VAL A 124 2.01 6.26 20.31
N ASN A 125 2.86 7.09 20.85
CA ASN A 125 4.07 6.67 21.56
C ASN A 125 3.87 6.76 23.08
N TRP A 126 4.24 5.70 23.77
CA TRP A 126 4.31 5.66 25.22
C TRP A 126 5.63 5.01 25.66
N LYS A 127 6.60 5.86 25.99
CA LYS A 127 7.96 5.41 26.33
C LYS A 127 8.59 4.59 25.17
N ASN A 128 8.83 3.31 25.42
CA ASN A 128 9.43 2.38 24.46
C ASN A 128 8.38 1.66 23.58
N LEU A 129 7.10 2.02 23.70
CA LEU A 129 5.99 1.39 23.03
C LEU A 129 5.40 2.33 21.98
N ASP A 130 5.37 1.90 20.73
CA ASP A 130 4.62 2.55 19.67
C ASP A 130 3.35 1.74 19.38
N ILE A 131 2.19 2.38 19.45
CA ILE A 131 0.88 1.81 19.11
C ILE A 131 0.42 2.47 17.83
N ASN A 132 0.27 1.69 16.79
CA ASN A 132 -0.14 2.11 15.45
C ASN A 132 -1.53 1.57 15.18
N LEU A 133 -2.46 2.44 14.78
CA LEU A 133 -3.82 2.05 14.39
C LEU A 133 -4.15 2.69 13.05
N PHE A 134 -4.89 1.98 12.20
CA PHE A 134 -5.32 2.51 10.91
C PHE A 134 -6.65 1.94 10.44
N TYR A 135 -7.32 2.75 9.64
CA TYR A 135 -8.53 2.39 8.89
C TYR A 135 -8.42 2.92 7.47
N SER A 136 -8.81 2.09 6.50
CA SER A 136 -8.84 2.44 5.09
C SER A 136 -10.11 1.96 4.43
N TYR A 137 -10.69 2.81 3.58
CA TYR A 137 -11.75 2.46 2.67
C TYR A 137 -11.35 2.87 1.25
N ARG A 138 -11.32 1.91 0.34
CA ARG A 138 -10.99 2.13 -1.07
C ARG A 138 -11.98 1.41 -1.97
N LYS A 139 -12.16 1.99 -3.16
CA LYS A 139 -12.79 1.29 -4.28
C LYS A 139 -11.68 0.84 -5.23
N LEU A 140 -11.70 -0.43 -5.59
CA LEU A 140 -10.74 -1.07 -6.46
C LEU A 140 -11.39 -1.35 -7.82
N ASP A 141 -10.56 -1.38 -8.85
CA ASP A 141 -10.97 -1.74 -10.19
C ASP A 141 -10.99 -3.25 -10.35
N GLY A 142 -12.10 -3.76 -10.84
CA GLY A 142 -12.25 -5.21 -10.98
C GLY A 142 -13.38 -5.63 -11.88
N GLY A 143 -13.20 -6.79 -12.49
CA GLY A 143 -14.27 -7.51 -13.18
C GLY A 143 -15.19 -8.15 -12.15
N VAL A 144 -16.47 -7.77 -12.20
CA VAL A 144 -17.49 -8.29 -11.28
C VAL A 144 -18.58 -8.96 -12.09
N ASP A 145 -18.91 -10.18 -11.71
CA ASP A 145 -20.10 -10.89 -12.17
C ASP A 145 -21.03 -11.07 -10.96
N SER A 146 -22.12 -10.29 -10.93
CA SER A 146 -23.06 -10.18 -9.80
C SER A 146 -22.33 -9.79 -8.50
N THR A 147 -21.98 -10.74 -7.64
CA THR A 147 -21.24 -10.53 -6.39
C THR A 147 -19.85 -11.16 -6.38
N ILE A 148 -19.45 -11.75 -7.49
CA ILE A 148 -18.18 -12.45 -7.62
C ILE A 148 -17.17 -11.55 -8.32
N VAL A 149 -16.03 -11.33 -7.70
CA VAL A 149 -14.87 -10.66 -8.32
C VAL A 149 -13.99 -11.73 -8.96
N THR A 150 -13.91 -11.70 -10.28
CA THR A 150 -13.13 -12.66 -11.07
C THR A 150 -11.69 -12.20 -11.29
N SER A 151 -11.48 -10.88 -11.34
CA SER A 151 -10.15 -10.30 -11.58
C SER A 151 -10.06 -8.89 -11.00
N PHE A 152 -8.88 -8.49 -10.56
CA PHE A 152 -8.53 -7.11 -10.27
C PHE A 152 -7.75 -6.51 -11.44
N LYS A 153 -7.97 -5.22 -11.70
CA LYS A 153 -7.20 -4.42 -12.64
C LYS A 153 -6.24 -3.53 -11.84
N THR A 154 -4.95 -3.73 -12.04
CA THR A 154 -3.91 -3.08 -11.23
C THR A 154 -2.93 -2.25 -12.07
N ASP A 155 -3.23 -2.02 -13.36
CA ASP A 155 -2.38 -1.24 -14.25
C ASP A 155 -2.71 0.26 -14.25
N GLY A 156 -3.84 0.69 -13.63
CA GLY A 156 -4.30 2.07 -13.58
C GLY A 156 -4.79 2.64 -14.92
N LEU A 157 -4.83 1.86 -16.01
CA LEU A 157 -5.14 2.37 -17.35
C LEU A 157 -6.63 2.24 -17.69
N HIS A 158 -7.32 3.34 -17.98
CA HIS A 158 -8.75 3.38 -18.31
C HIS A 158 -9.04 3.85 -19.74
N ARG A 159 -8.24 3.38 -20.69
CA ARG A 159 -8.31 3.81 -22.11
C ARG A 159 -9.50 3.22 -22.85
N LEU A 160 -9.81 1.96 -22.63
CA LEU A 160 -10.88 1.26 -23.32
C LEU A 160 -12.20 1.34 -22.53
N VAL A 161 -13.34 1.24 -23.23
CA VAL A 161 -14.67 1.24 -22.58
C VAL A 161 -14.75 0.12 -21.52
N ARG A 162 -14.32 -1.09 -21.86
CA ARG A 162 -14.29 -2.25 -20.94
C ARG A 162 -13.42 -2.02 -19.69
N ASP A 163 -12.40 -1.15 -19.77
CA ASP A 163 -11.55 -0.83 -18.62
C ASP A 163 -12.27 0.14 -17.69
N ARG A 164 -12.95 1.14 -18.26
CA ARG A 164 -13.78 2.11 -17.52
C ARG A 164 -14.99 1.46 -16.86
N GLU A 165 -15.57 0.43 -17.47
CA GLU A 165 -16.64 -0.37 -16.86
C GLU A 165 -16.21 -1.09 -15.58
N LYS A 166 -14.90 -1.39 -15.42
CA LYS A 166 -14.33 -2.04 -14.22
C LYS A 166 -13.94 -1.05 -13.13
N MET A 167 -13.97 0.25 -13.43
CA MET A 167 -13.49 1.30 -12.54
C MET A 167 -14.31 1.37 -11.26
N HIS A 168 -13.64 1.38 -10.10
CA HIS A 168 -14.21 1.57 -8.77
C HIS A 168 -15.40 0.63 -8.40
N LYS A 169 -15.43 -0.59 -8.95
CA LYS A 169 -16.53 -1.54 -8.73
C LYS A 169 -16.46 -2.24 -7.38
N VAL A 170 -15.27 -2.57 -6.90
CA VAL A 170 -15.09 -3.40 -5.71
C VAL A 170 -14.72 -2.54 -4.52
N SER A 171 -15.57 -2.47 -3.51
CA SER A 171 -15.23 -1.80 -2.25
C SER A 171 -14.33 -2.68 -1.39
N MET A 172 -13.28 -2.10 -0.82
CA MET A 172 -12.38 -2.75 0.12
C MET A 172 -12.25 -1.91 1.38
N GLN A 173 -12.58 -2.50 2.52
CA GLN A 173 -12.30 -1.96 3.84
C GLN A 173 -11.12 -2.69 4.44
N THR A 174 -10.18 -1.95 5.02
CA THR A 174 -9.02 -2.51 5.70
C THR A 174 -8.82 -1.77 7.00
N TYR A 175 -8.63 -2.52 8.08
CA TYR A 175 -8.29 -1.95 9.39
C TYR A 175 -7.32 -2.87 10.12
N GLY A 176 -6.55 -2.27 10.98
CA GLY A 176 -5.56 -3.03 11.72
C GLY A 176 -4.69 -2.15 12.59
N GLY A 177 -3.66 -2.76 13.11
CA GLY A 177 -2.70 -2.07 13.94
C GLY A 177 -1.43 -2.88 14.14
N ASN A 178 -0.48 -2.19 14.75
CA ASN A 178 0.79 -2.77 15.15
C ASN A 178 1.16 -2.20 16.53
N VAL A 179 1.59 -3.06 17.41
CA VAL A 179 2.17 -2.68 18.70
C VAL A 179 3.64 -3.05 18.69
N ARG A 180 4.52 -2.08 18.84
CA ARG A 180 5.96 -2.26 18.74
C ARG A 180 6.65 -1.78 20.01
N TYR A 181 7.35 -2.71 20.67
CA TYR A 181 8.25 -2.42 21.78
C TYR A 181 9.69 -2.35 21.25
N ALA A 182 10.41 -1.26 21.54
CA ALA A 182 11.75 -1.05 21.03
C ALA A 182 12.68 -0.51 22.12
N THR A 183 13.82 -1.19 22.30
CA THR A 183 14.94 -0.79 23.14
C THR A 183 16.26 -0.92 22.38
N PRO A 184 17.36 -0.34 22.87
CA PRO A 184 18.65 -0.57 22.24
C PRO A 184 18.98 -2.08 22.18
N GLY A 185 19.01 -2.64 20.98
CA GLY A 185 19.33 -4.04 20.73
C GLY A 185 18.15 -5.02 20.70
N LEU A 186 16.95 -4.64 21.12
CA LEU A 186 15.75 -5.48 21.06
C LEU A 186 14.58 -4.70 20.48
N CYS A 187 13.92 -5.26 19.47
CA CYS A 187 12.64 -4.79 18.98
C CYS A 187 11.72 -5.99 18.80
N ILE A 188 10.48 -5.87 19.25
CA ILE A 188 9.43 -6.87 19.07
C ILE A 188 8.18 -6.13 18.60
N GLY A 189 7.55 -6.62 17.54
CA GLY A 189 6.30 -6.11 16.99
C GLY A 189 5.23 -7.18 16.93
N LEU A 190 3.98 -6.76 17.14
CA LEU A 190 2.78 -7.58 16.90
C LEU A 190 1.90 -6.80 15.94
N THR A 191 1.61 -7.39 14.79
CA THR A 191 0.76 -6.80 13.76
C THR A 191 -0.52 -7.60 13.58
N ALA A 192 -1.65 -6.92 13.45
CA ALA A 192 -2.92 -7.52 13.06
C ALA A 192 -3.56 -6.69 11.96
N LEU A 193 -4.04 -7.36 10.91
CA LEU A 193 -4.65 -6.76 9.73
C LEU A 193 -5.90 -7.53 9.34
N SER A 194 -7.02 -6.84 9.24
CA SER A 194 -8.26 -7.39 8.68
C SER A 194 -8.68 -6.59 7.45
N TYR A 195 -9.12 -7.30 6.41
CA TYR A 195 -9.69 -6.67 5.24
C TYR A 195 -10.96 -7.39 4.79
N SER A 196 -11.88 -6.62 4.18
CA SER A 196 -13.18 -7.10 3.72
C SER A 196 -13.56 -6.41 2.42
N PHE A 197 -14.15 -7.18 1.49
CA PHE A 197 -14.68 -6.70 0.21
C PHE A 197 -16.21 -6.45 0.27
N GLY A 198 -16.77 -6.31 1.47
CA GLY A 198 -18.20 -6.09 1.65
C GLY A 198 -19.03 -7.27 1.15
N ASN A 199 -19.93 -6.98 0.21
CA ASN A 199 -20.80 -8.00 -0.39
C ASN A 199 -20.13 -8.80 -1.54
N TYR A 200 -18.91 -8.43 -1.90
CA TYR A 200 -18.18 -9.11 -2.96
C TYR A 200 -17.35 -10.28 -2.43
N SER A 201 -17.33 -11.37 -3.17
CA SER A 201 -16.48 -12.53 -2.91
C SER A 201 -15.43 -12.68 -4.01
N ILE A 202 -14.17 -12.80 -3.61
CA ILE A 202 -13.07 -13.06 -4.53
C ILE A 202 -13.08 -14.52 -4.88
N GLN A 203 -13.27 -14.84 -6.17
CA GLN A 203 -13.28 -16.21 -6.68
C GLN A 203 -12.58 -16.25 -8.05
N PRO A 204 -11.24 -16.21 -8.08
CA PRO A 204 -10.51 -16.35 -9.33
C PRO A 204 -10.72 -17.76 -9.90
N ASP A 205 -10.77 -17.87 -11.23
CA ASP A 205 -10.84 -19.15 -11.90
C ASP A 205 -9.74 -20.09 -11.41
N PRO A 206 -10.05 -21.35 -11.05
CA PRO A 206 -9.05 -22.28 -10.54
C PRO A 206 -8.05 -22.65 -11.63
N LYS A 207 -6.81 -22.25 -11.45
CA LYS A 207 -5.67 -22.58 -12.31
C LYS A 207 -4.50 -23.08 -11.46
N PRO A 208 -3.58 -23.90 -11.97
CA PRO A 208 -2.49 -24.45 -11.19
C PRO A 208 -1.66 -23.41 -10.43
N TYR A 209 -1.47 -22.21 -11.01
CA TYR A 209 -0.65 -21.15 -10.41
C TYR A 209 -1.38 -20.30 -9.36
N ASN A 210 -2.72 -20.42 -9.26
CA ASN A 210 -3.51 -19.61 -8.31
C ASN A 210 -4.29 -20.43 -7.28
N LEU A 211 -3.96 -21.70 -7.09
CA LEU A 211 -4.63 -22.59 -6.15
C LEU A 211 -4.67 -22.04 -4.73
N PHE A 212 -3.60 -21.36 -4.33
CA PHE A 212 -3.43 -20.80 -2.99
C PHE A 212 -3.80 -19.31 -2.90
N TYR A 213 -4.34 -18.72 -3.96
CA TYR A 213 -4.81 -17.34 -3.92
C TYR A 213 -6.00 -17.23 -2.97
N PHE A 214 -6.12 -16.07 -2.35
CA PHE A 214 -7.23 -15.77 -1.46
C PHE A 214 -8.58 -15.97 -2.19
N ARG A 215 -9.52 -16.64 -1.48
CA ARG A 215 -10.91 -16.80 -1.87
C ARG A 215 -11.80 -16.44 -0.69
N GLY A 216 -12.87 -15.69 -0.96
CA GLY A 216 -13.80 -15.20 0.04
C GLY A 216 -13.96 -13.69 0.06
N ASN A 217 -14.66 -13.19 1.07
CA ASN A 217 -14.99 -11.78 1.18
C ASN A 217 -14.24 -11.04 2.31
N ARG A 218 -13.57 -11.77 3.23
CA ARG A 218 -12.81 -11.20 4.34
C ARG A 218 -11.65 -12.09 4.75
N ASN A 219 -10.57 -11.47 5.23
CA ASN A 219 -9.45 -12.19 5.81
C ASN A 219 -8.92 -11.46 7.05
N LEU A 220 -8.18 -12.19 7.87
CA LEU A 220 -7.43 -11.70 9.02
C LEU A 220 -6.04 -12.30 8.96
N ASN A 221 -5.02 -11.45 9.06
CA ASN A 221 -3.63 -11.86 9.18
C ASN A 221 -3.06 -11.27 10.47
N ILE A 222 -2.28 -12.06 11.18
CA ILE A 222 -1.54 -11.61 12.36
C ILE A 222 -0.08 -11.99 12.18
N SER A 223 0.85 -11.19 12.72
CA SER A 223 2.27 -11.55 12.73
C SER A 223 2.97 -11.05 13.98
N VAL A 224 4.06 -11.74 14.28
CA VAL A 224 5.06 -11.32 15.27
C VAL A 224 6.35 -11.08 14.51
N ASP A 225 6.92 -9.90 14.66
CA ASP A 225 8.25 -9.54 14.15
C ASP A 225 9.21 -9.28 15.32
N TYR A 226 10.48 -9.52 15.07
CA TYR A 226 11.52 -9.33 16.07
C TYR A 226 12.85 -8.94 15.44
N LEU A 227 13.63 -8.19 16.19
CA LEU A 227 15.00 -7.81 15.90
C LEU A 227 15.80 -7.89 17.20
N LEU A 228 16.84 -8.72 17.19
CA LEU A 228 17.85 -8.81 18.22
C LEU A 228 19.18 -8.37 17.63
N LYS A 229 19.81 -7.37 18.23
CA LYS A 229 21.07 -6.81 17.73
C LYS A 229 22.05 -6.57 18.88
N ASN A 230 23.26 -7.06 18.70
CA ASN A 230 24.41 -6.71 19.52
C ASN A 230 25.60 -6.30 18.60
N LYS A 231 26.81 -6.19 19.16
CA LYS A 231 28.00 -5.78 18.40
C LYS A 231 28.39 -6.74 17.27
N LEU A 232 28.13 -8.04 17.45
CA LEU A 232 28.61 -9.12 16.57
C LEU A 232 27.47 -9.76 15.76
N ILE A 233 26.25 -9.77 16.34
CA ILE A 233 25.13 -10.56 15.82
C ILE A 233 23.92 -9.67 15.65
N LYS A 234 23.25 -9.82 14.50
CA LYS A 234 21.92 -9.27 14.24
C LYS A 234 21.03 -10.40 13.77
N PHE A 235 19.99 -10.70 14.55
CA PHE A 235 18.96 -11.70 14.24
C PHE A 235 17.63 -11.02 14.11
N TYR A 236 16.93 -11.22 13.00
CA TYR A 236 15.64 -10.59 12.76
C TYR A 236 14.74 -11.51 11.94
N GLY A 237 13.45 -11.30 12.08
CA GLY A 237 12.48 -12.07 11.34
C GLY A 237 11.05 -11.61 11.57
N GLU A 238 10.14 -12.29 10.88
CA GLU A 238 8.70 -12.16 11.04
C GLU A 238 8.05 -13.51 10.78
N THR A 239 7.06 -13.87 11.59
CA THR A 239 6.21 -15.03 11.36
C THR A 239 4.77 -14.57 11.36
N ALA A 240 4.05 -14.89 10.30
CA ALA A 240 2.68 -14.49 10.04
C ALA A 240 1.76 -15.71 9.94
N LEU A 241 0.55 -15.55 10.45
CA LEU A 241 -0.55 -16.51 10.39
C LEU A 241 -1.76 -15.86 9.73
N SER A 242 -2.34 -16.53 8.75
CA SER A 242 -3.58 -16.13 8.10
C SER A 242 -4.77 -16.89 8.68
N ARG A 243 -5.98 -16.35 8.54
CA ARG A 243 -7.24 -16.92 9.03
C ARG A 243 -7.48 -18.36 8.55
N ASN A 244 -6.99 -18.75 7.40
CA ASN A 244 -7.09 -20.10 6.85
C ASN A 244 -6.08 -21.10 7.44
N GLY A 245 -5.27 -20.68 8.43
CA GLY A 245 -4.23 -21.49 9.05
C GLY A 245 -2.89 -21.51 8.29
N ALA A 246 -2.78 -20.78 7.16
CA ALA A 246 -1.51 -20.68 6.45
C ALA A 246 -0.48 -19.87 7.24
N VAL A 247 0.74 -20.39 7.34
CA VAL A 247 1.87 -19.77 8.03
C VAL A 247 2.91 -19.34 7.02
N ALA A 248 3.42 -18.13 7.17
CA ALA A 248 4.60 -17.64 6.46
C ALA A 248 5.65 -17.20 7.48
N SER A 249 6.92 -17.54 7.24
CA SER A 249 8.02 -17.15 8.14
C SER A 249 9.24 -16.75 7.34
N LEU A 250 9.87 -15.66 7.78
CA LEU A 250 11.12 -15.13 7.28
C LEU A 250 12.05 -14.92 8.48
N ASN A 251 13.25 -15.50 8.42
CA ASN A 251 14.25 -15.34 9.46
C ASN A 251 15.61 -15.09 8.83
N ALA A 252 16.40 -14.22 9.41
CA ALA A 252 17.73 -13.89 8.94
C ALA A 252 18.70 -13.66 10.09
N LEU A 253 19.90 -14.16 9.92
CA LEU A 253 21.02 -13.98 10.84
C LEU A 253 22.17 -13.29 10.08
N GLN A 254 22.63 -12.17 10.61
CA GLN A 254 23.79 -11.46 10.11
C GLN A 254 24.89 -11.46 11.16
N LEU A 255 26.07 -11.89 10.78
CA LEU A 255 27.27 -11.84 11.60
C LEU A 255 28.16 -10.72 11.10
N THR A 256 28.68 -9.92 12.01
CA THR A 256 29.64 -8.84 11.71
C THR A 256 30.92 -9.18 12.47
N PRO A 257 31.91 -9.75 11.75
CA PRO A 257 33.19 -10.13 12.37
C PRO A 257 33.99 -8.92 12.83
#